data_c34469fd77ab2f184e9189329dfac9a2
#
_entry.id   c34469fd77ab2f184e9189329dfac9a2
#
_cell.length_a   1.000
_cell.length_b   1.000
_cell.length_c   1.000
_cell.angle_alpha   90.00
_cell.angle_beta   90.00
_cell.angle_gamma   90.00
#
_symmetry.space_group_name_H-M   'P 1'
#
loop_
_entity.id
_entity.type
_entity.pdbx_description
1 polymer ?
#
loop_
_entity_poly.entity_id
_entity_poly.type
_entity_poly.pdbx_seq_one_letter_code
_entity_poly.pdbx_strand_id
1 'polypeptide(L)'
;MANLCTKSDYKAYKKIEHAKDDSQIDVLVTSISELVKTYCGSTLIDYYSSNKTETFDIFDAGTAEVFLTESPLVSVSSVQERDSITDSYTTLTANTDYYVDTEHDRIFRIDGDISSKAWSRGFASVQIVYRAGYSTTPQDLRLAIYDLITYYLKEEYKGRKSMAGATLQNETSTSIREDIGFPDHIKRVLDMYRVVDVM
;
A
#
# COMPACT_ATOMS: atom_id res chain seq x y z
N MET A 1 4.42 2.96 -11.99
CA MET A 1 4.46 3.07 -10.51
C MET A 1 5.82 3.62 -10.10
N ALA A 2 5.88 4.48 -9.10
CA ALA A 2 7.13 5.02 -8.61
C ALA A 2 7.87 3.99 -7.73
N ASN A 3 9.20 3.95 -7.78
CA ASN A 3 9.99 3.13 -6.88
C ASN A 3 10.00 3.73 -5.47
N LEU A 4 9.96 2.88 -4.45
CA LEU A 4 9.96 3.30 -3.04
C LEU A 4 11.33 3.81 -2.56
N CYS A 5 12.40 3.49 -3.27
CA CYS A 5 13.74 4.04 -3.06
C CYS A 5 14.47 4.15 -4.39
N THR A 6 15.62 4.83 -4.40
CA THR A 6 16.49 4.91 -5.57
C THR A 6 17.75 4.06 -5.38
N LYS A 7 18.38 3.64 -6.48
CA LYS A 7 19.71 3.00 -6.46
C LYS A 7 20.74 3.87 -5.71
N SER A 8 20.69 5.18 -5.94
CA SER A 8 21.61 6.12 -5.29
C SER A 8 21.46 6.10 -3.77
N ASP A 9 20.22 6.10 -3.27
CA ASP A 9 19.95 6.05 -1.83
C ASP A 9 20.45 4.74 -1.21
N TYR A 10 20.19 3.61 -1.87
CA TYR A 10 20.67 2.31 -1.42
C TYR A 10 22.20 2.24 -1.40
N LYS A 11 22.87 2.69 -2.48
CA LYS A 11 24.34 2.72 -2.55
C LYS A 11 24.94 3.64 -1.48
N ALA A 12 24.34 4.80 -1.25
CA ALA A 12 24.76 5.71 -0.18
C ALA A 12 24.64 5.05 1.22
N TYR A 13 23.53 4.37 1.48
CA TYR A 13 23.29 3.65 2.74
C TYR A 13 24.33 2.53 2.96
N LYS A 14 24.65 1.75 1.93
CA LYS A 14 25.61 0.62 2.01
C LYS A 14 27.07 1.05 1.76
N LYS A 15 27.34 2.33 1.48
CA LYS A 15 28.68 2.87 1.12
C LYS A 15 29.32 2.14 -0.07
N ILE A 16 28.50 1.87 -1.10
CA ILE A 16 28.95 1.22 -2.34
C ILE A 16 29.38 2.28 -3.34
N GLU A 17 30.64 2.35 -3.67
CA GLU A 17 31.18 3.35 -4.63
C GLU A 17 31.33 2.79 -6.06
N HIS A 18 31.51 1.47 -6.19
CA HIS A 18 31.69 0.82 -7.49
C HIS A 18 30.36 0.63 -8.23
N ALA A 19 30.46 0.50 -9.56
CA ALA A 19 29.30 0.32 -10.45
C ALA A 19 29.06 -1.17 -10.85
N LYS A 20 29.81 -2.11 -10.29
CA LYS A 20 29.79 -3.53 -10.70
C LYS A 20 28.37 -4.14 -10.62
N ASP A 21 27.64 -3.81 -9.58
CA ASP A 21 26.34 -4.43 -9.28
C ASP A 21 25.15 -3.50 -9.64
N ASP A 22 25.42 -2.35 -10.28
CA ASP A 22 24.42 -1.29 -10.54
C ASP A 22 23.20 -1.82 -11.30
N SER A 23 23.40 -2.64 -12.33
CA SER A 23 22.29 -3.20 -13.12
C SER A 23 21.42 -4.16 -12.28
N GLN A 24 22.04 -4.95 -11.41
CA GLN A 24 21.31 -5.85 -10.52
C GLN A 24 20.55 -5.07 -9.45
N ILE A 25 21.16 -4.02 -8.89
CA ILE A 25 20.51 -3.14 -7.92
C ILE A 25 19.31 -2.44 -8.54
N ASP A 26 19.39 -1.94 -9.79
CA ASP A 26 18.26 -1.32 -10.49
C ASP A 26 17.07 -2.27 -10.62
N VAL A 27 17.33 -3.52 -11.02
CA VAL A 27 16.27 -4.53 -11.10
C VAL A 27 15.68 -4.81 -9.72
N LEU A 28 16.51 -4.97 -8.69
CA LEU A 28 16.04 -5.25 -7.33
C LEU A 28 15.25 -4.09 -6.75
N VAL A 29 15.65 -2.84 -6.95
CA VAL A 29 14.90 -1.65 -6.51
C VAL A 29 13.49 -1.67 -7.06
N THR A 30 13.33 -1.96 -8.35
CA THR A 30 12.01 -2.01 -8.99
C THR A 30 11.18 -3.19 -8.48
N SER A 31 11.76 -4.39 -8.52
CA SER A 31 11.04 -5.63 -8.13
C SER A 31 10.63 -5.64 -6.66
N ILE A 32 11.50 -5.15 -5.78
CA ILE A 32 11.21 -5.08 -4.34
C ILE A 32 10.18 -3.98 -4.04
N SER A 33 10.23 -2.84 -4.75
CA SER A 33 9.21 -1.81 -4.61
C SER A 33 7.81 -2.36 -4.96
N GLU A 34 7.69 -3.11 -6.05
CA GLU A 34 6.42 -3.75 -6.43
C GLU A 34 6.00 -4.83 -5.42
N LEU A 35 6.95 -5.65 -4.95
CA LEU A 35 6.68 -6.68 -3.96
C LEU A 35 6.17 -6.10 -2.64
N VAL A 36 6.77 -5.02 -2.15
CA VAL A 36 6.35 -4.32 -0.92
C VAL A 36 4.96 -3.72 -1.10
N LYS A 37 4.68 -3.04 -2.22
CA LYS A 37 3.35 -2.50 -2.52
C LYS A 37 2.29 -3.59 -2.55
N THR A 38 2.58 -4.70 -3.21
CA THR A 38 1.67 -5.85 -3.26
C THR A 38 1.42 -6.43 -1.87
N TYR A 39 2.45 -6.54 -1.04
CA TYR A 39 2.31 -7.04 0.33
C TYR A 39 1.50 -6.10 1.22
N CYS A 40 1.74 -4.79 1.10
CA CYS A 40 1.02 -3.77 1.87
C CYS A 40 -0.42 -3.56 1.40
N GLY A 41 -0.78 -4.00 0.18
CA GLY A 41 -2.09 -3.75 -0.42
C GLY A 41 -2.33 -2.27 -0.80
N SER A 42 -1.26 -1.47 -0.83
CA SER A 42 -1.30 -0.03 -1.12
C SER A 42 -0.08 0.38 -1.94
N THR A 43 -0.22 1.41 -2.76
CA THR A 43 0.89 1.92 -3.57
C THR A 43 1.84 2.82 -2.78
N LEU A 44 1.44 3.24 -1.59
CA LEU A 44 2.19 4.01 -0.59
C LEU A 44 2.54 5.44 -1.00
N ILE A 45 3.02 5.69 -2.22
CA ILE A 45 3.50 7.01 -2.67
C ILE A 45 2.90 7.46 -4.01
N ASP A 46 2.30 6.56 -4.80
CA ASP A 46 1.95 6.85 -6.19
C ASP A 46 0.83 7.89 -6.31
N TYR A 47 -0.09 7.92 -5.35
CA TYR A 47 -1.25 8.79 -5.37
C TYR A 47 -1.16 10.01 -4.44
N TYR A 48 0.00 10.30 -3.88
CA TYR A 48 0.19 11.51 -3.08
C TYR A 48 -0.02 12.80 -3.90
N SER A 49 0.52 12.84 -5.12
CA SER A 49 0.44 14.00 -6.02
C SER A 49 -0.52 13.82 -7.20
N SER A 50 -1.06 12.62 -7.39
CA SER A 50 -2.01 12.28 -8.46
C SER A 50 -3.30 11.72 -7.88
N ASN A 51 -4.41 11.89 -8.61
CA ASN A 51 -5.70 11.36 -8.19
C ASN A 51 -5.81 9.87 -8.48
N LYS A 52 -6.37 9.12 -7.51
CA LYS A 52 -6.91 7.78 -7.70
C LYS A 52 -8.43 7.89 -7.86
N THR A 53 -8.97 7.15 -8.79
CA THR A 53 -10.42 6.94 -8.91
C THR A 53 -10.73 5.52 -8.45
N GLU A 54 -11.63 5.38 -7.50
CA GLU A 54 -12.04 4.11 -6.93
C GLU A 54 -13.56 4.00 -6.97
N THR A 55 -14.06 2.79 -7.24
CA THR A 55 -15.50 2.52 -7.28
C THR A 55 -15.84 1.43 -6.30
N PHE A 56 -16.98 1.59 -5.63
CA PHE A 56 -17.43 0.68 -4.58
C PHE A 56 -18.77 0.05 -4.95
N ASP A 57 -18.86 -1.24 -4.71
CA ASP A 57 -20.09 -2.02 -4.80
C ASP A 57 -20.77 -2.03 -3.44
N ILE A 58 -22.01 -1.60 -3.36
CA ILE A 58 -22.78 -1.54 -2.12
C ILE A 58 -23.90 -2.56 -2.17
N PHE A 59 -23.82 -3.62 -1.37
CA PHE A 59 -24.82 -4.68 -1.37
C PHE A 59 -25.77 -4.62 -0.17
N ASP A 60 -25.30 -4.11 0.97
CA ASP A 60 -26.10 -4.04 2.20
C ASP A 60 -26.87 -2.72 2.30
N ALA A 61 -28.15 -2.82 2.67
CA ALA A 61 -29.08 -1.68 2.72
C ALA A 61 -28.73 -0.64 3.80
N GLY A 62 -27.83 -0.98 4.73
CA GLY A 62 -27.45 -0.11 5.84
C GLY A 62 -26.04 0.45 5.73
N THR A 63 -25.30 0.14 4.66
CA THR A 63 -23.91 0.59 4.48
C THR A 63 -23.88 2.11 4.33
N ALA A 64 -23.32 2.79 5.33
CA ALA A 64 -23.20 4.24 5.37
C ALA A 64 -21.74 4.72 5.22
N GLU A 65 -20.77 3.80 5.29
CA GLU A 65 -19.35 4.11 5.19
C GLU A 65 -18.66 3.27 4.12
N VAL A 66 -17.61 3.83 3.52
CA VAL A 66 -16.71 3.14 2.61
C VAL A 66 -15.27 3.43 3.02
N PHE A 67 -14.42 2.39 2.98
CA PHE A 67 -13.01 2.47 3.29
C PHE A 67 -12.22 2.60 1.99
N LEU A 68 -11.25 3.51 1.98
CA LEU A 68 -10.37 3.72 0.84
C LEU A 68 -9.22 2.72 0.87
N THR A 69 -8.79 2.25 -0.30
CA THR A 69 -7.69 1.26 -0.39
C THR A 69 -6.31 1.89 -0.26
N GLU A 70 -6.17 3.20 -0.47
CA GLU A 70 -4.90 3.90 -0.30
C GLU A 70 -4.90 4.73 0.99
N SER A 71 -3.83 4.64 1.75
CA SER A 71 -3.61 5.27 3.06
C SER A 71 -2.20 5.89 3.13
N PRO A 72 -2.01 6.98 3.90
CA PRO A 72 -3.01 7.83 4.53
C PRO A 72 -3.73 8.76 3.54
N LEU A 73 -4.98 9.08 3.82
CA LEU A 73 -5.78 9.99 2.99
C LEU A 73 -5.24 11.42 3.03
N VAL A 74 -4.97 12.00 1.87
CA VAL A 74 -4.49 13.38 1.74
C VAL A 74 -5.63 14.34 1.44
N SER A 75 -6.47 14.04 0.46
CA SER A 75 -7.62 14.88 0.09
C SER A 75 -8.61 14.12 -0.79
N VAL A 76 -9.86 14.48 -0.70
CA VAL A 76 -10.94 13.98 -1.57
C VAL A 76 -11.27 15.07 -2.59
N SER A 77 -11.23 14.72 -3.88
CA SER A 77 -11.52 15.64 -4.99
C SER A 77 -13.00 15.62 -5.37
N SER A 78 -13.61 14.45 -5.40
CA SER A 78 -15.04 14.29 -5.67
C SER A 78 -15.56 12.97 -5.12
N VAL A 79 -16.81 12.99 -4.69
CA VAL A 79 -17.61 11.81 -4.33
C VAL A 79 -18.87 11.83 -5.18
N GLN A 80 -19.19 10.73 -5.78
CA GLN A 80 -20.30 10.59 -6.68
C GLN A 80 -21.07 9.31 -6.40
N GLU A 81 -22.38 9.35 -6.62
CA GLU A 81 -23.29 8.25 -6.36
C GLU A 81 -24.23 8.05 -7.55
N ARG A 82 -24.68 6.82 -7.80
CA ARG A 82 -25.73 6.49 -8.78
C ARG A 82 -26.61 5.36 -8.26
N ASP A 83 -27.88 5.37 -8.70
CA ASP A 83 -28.87 4.38 -8.26
C ASP A 83 -28.90 3.13 -9.14
N SER A 84 -28.43 3.25 -10.38
CA SER A 84 -28.35 2.12 -11.33
C SER A 84 -27.06 2.18 -12.12
N ILE A 85 -26.56 1.00 -12.58
CA ILE A 85 -25.35 0.90 -13.40
C ILE A 85 -25.48 1.63 -14.75
N THR A 86 -26.72 1.84 -15.21
CA THR A 86 -27.03 2.57 -16.45
C THR A 86 -27.14 4.07 -16.26
N ASP A 87 -27.24 4.52 -15.02
CA ASP A 87 -27.41 5.94 -14.70
C ASP A 87 -26.06 6.66 -14.68
N SER A 88 -26.12 7.95 -14.96
CA SER A 88 -24.96 8.83 -14.76
C SER A 88 -24.73 9.09 -13.27
N TYR A 89 -23.47 9.24 -12.89
CA TYR A 89 -23.11 9.62 -11.53
C TYR A 89 -23.60 11.03 -11.18
N THR A 90 -24.15 11.18 -10.00
CA THR A 90 -24.50 12.46 -9.39
C THR A 90 -23.40 12.86 -8.39
N THR A 91 -22.87 14.07 -8.54
CA THR A 91 -21.82 14.57 -7.63
C THR A 91 -22.46 15.02 -6.31
N LEU A 92 -21.87 14.56 -5.21
CA LEU A 92 -22.28 14.89 -3.84
C LEU A 92 -21.50 16.08 -3.30
N THR A 93 -22.12 16.77 -2.33
CA THR A 93 -21.55 17.95 -1.66
C THR A 93 -20.92 17.58 -0.34
N ALA A 94 -19.66 17.96 -0.14
CA ALA A 94 -18.95 17.73 1.12
C ALA A 94 -19.64 18.41 2.30
N ASN A 95 -19.65 17.77 3.45
CA ASN A 95 -20.28 18.21 4.71
C ASN A 95 -21.80 18.40 4.65
N THR A 96 -22.43 18.07 3.52
CA THR A 96 -23.89 18.05 3.36
C THR A 96 -24.35 16.63 3.03
N ASP A 97 -23.71 16.01 2.04
CA ASP A 97 -24.06 14.67 1.56
C ASP A 97 -23.09 13.62 2.05
N TYR A 98 -21.84 13.98 2.32
CA TYR A 98 -20.83 13.08 2.83
C TYR A 98 -19.86 13.78 3.79
N TYR A 99 -19.28 13.00 4.68
CA TYR A 99 -18.23 13.42 5.62
C TYR A 99 -16.96 12.59 5.37
N VAL A 100 -15.79 13.25 5.39
CA VAL A 100 -14.48 12.62 5.21
C VAL A 100 -13.81 12.44 6.57
N ASP A 101 -13.54 11.21 6.95
CA ASP A 101 -12.71 10.85 8.10
C ASP A 101 -11.28 10.56 7.62
N THR A 102 -10.43 11.57 7.71
CA THR A 102 -9.03 11.46 7.25
C THR A 102 -8.15 10.66 8.21
N GLU A 103 -8.59 10.44 9.44
CA GLU A 103 -7.83 9.68 10.43
C GLU A 103 -7.93 8.17 10.17
N HIS A 104 -9.08 7.72 9.64
CA HIS A 104 -9.35 6.31 9.39
C HIS A 104 -9.53 5.97 7.91
N ASP A 105 -9.19 6.89 7.00
CA ASP A 105 -9.22 6.70 5.53
C ASP A 105 -10.59 6.23 5.02
N ARG A 106 -11.68 6.83 5.54
CA ARG A 106 -13.05 6.44 5.20
C ARG A 106 -13.95 7.62 4.91
N ILE A 107 -15.03 7.35 4.21
CA ILE A 107 -16.04 8.35 3.83
C ILE A 107 -17.41 7.86 4.28
N PHE A 108 -18.11 8.71 5.01
CA PHE A 108 -19.48 8.49 5.47
C PHE A 108 -20.48 9.18 4.56
N ARG A 109 -21.57 8.49 4.24
CA ARG A 109 -22.76 9.10 3.67
C ARG A 109 -23.58 9.72 4.80
N ILE A 110 -23.88 10.99 4.68
CA ILE A 110 -24.68 11.75 5.67
C ILE A 110 -25.89 12.43 5.02
N ASP A 111 -26.84 12.86 5.82
CA ASP A 111 -27.99 13.64 5.42
C ASP A 111 -27.96 14.97 6.18
N GLY A 112 -27.56 16.03 5.52
CA GLY A 112 -27.54 17.46 5.93
C GLY A 112 -27.33 17.85 7.40
N ASP A 113 -27.83 17.03 8.31
CA ASP A 113 -27.85 17.23 9.77
C ASP A 113 -26.92 16.26 10.53
N ILE A 114 -25.80 15.85 9.94
CA ILE A 114 -24.87 14.88 10.55
C ILE A 114 -25.48 13.48 10.84
N SER A 115 -26.68 13.22 10.37
CA SER A 115 -27.30 11.90 10.48
C SER A 115 -26.71 10.95 9.45
N SER A 116 -26.46 9.71 9.85
CA SER A 116 -25.99 8.67 8.92
C SER A 116 -27.07 8.34 7.89
N LYS A 117 -26.69 8.29 6.63
CA LYS A 117 -27.50 7.85 5.49
C LYS A 117 -26.84 6.68 4.81
N ALA A 118 -27.59 5.72 4.30
CA ALA A 118 -27.04 4.64 3.51
C ALA A 118 -26.67 5.11 2.10
N TRP A 119 -25.59 4.54 1.56
CA TRP A 119 -25.22 4.67 0.15
C TRP A 119 -26.24 3.97 -0.76
N SER A 120 -26.37 4.44 -2.00
CA SER A 120 -27.16 3.75 -3.03
C SER A 120 -26.62 2.35 -3.28
N ARG A 121 -27.53 1.36 -3.36
CA ARG A 121 -27.17 -0.05 -3.54
C ARG A 121 -26.90 -0.35 -5.01
N GLY A 122 -25.90 -1.16 -5.26
CA GLY A 122 -25.61 -1.67 -6.60
C GLY A 122 -24.14 -1.86 -6.87
N PHE A 123 -23.86 -2.32 -8.07
CA PHE A 123 -22.50 -2.41 -8.60
C PHE A 123 -21.98 -1.03 -8.99
N ALA A 124 -20.76 -0.73 -8.56
CA ALA A 124 -20.11 0.55 -8.80
C ALA A 124 -21.05 1.74 -8.52
N SER A 125 -21.84 1.65 -7.42
CA SER A 125 -22.83 2.67 -7.08
C SER A 125 -22.17 3.93 -6.52
N VAL A 126 -20.99 3.83 -5.92
CA VAL A 126 -20.23 4.95 -5.39
C VAL A 126 -18.90 5.06 -6.14
N GLN A 127 -18.53 6.28 -6.53
CA GLN A 127 -17.24 6.60 -7.14
C GLN A 127 -16.58 7.73 -6.36
N ILE A 128 -15.32 7.52 -5.98
CA ILE A 128 -14.54 8.48 -5.21
C ILE A 128 -13.25 8.78 -5.95
N VAL A 129 -12.94 10.07 -6.08
CA VAL A 129 -11.67 10.56 -6.63
C VAL A 129 -10.92 11.25 -5.50
N TYR A 130 -9.75 10.75 -5.17
CA TYR A 130 -8.99 11.20 -4.01
C TYR A 130 -7.48 11.10 -4.21
N ARG A 131 -6.73 11.70 -3.30
CA ARG A 131 -5.28 11.55 -3.19
C ARG A 131 -4.95 10.95 -1.83
N ALA A 132 -3.99 10.03 -1.83
CA ALA A 132 -3.56 9.34 -0.63
C ALA A 132 -2.09 8.91 -0.73
N GLY A 133 -1.51 8.51 0.39
CA GLY A 133 -0.13 8.05 0.48
C GLY A 133 0.82 9.10 1.03
N TYR A 134 2.09 8.76 1.01
CA TYR A 134 3.16 9.59 1.56
C TYR A 134 3.83 10.43 0.47
N SER A 135 4.26 11.64 0.81
CA SER A 135 5.04 12.49 -0.11
C SER A 135 6.40 11.88 -0.47
N THR A 136 6.96 11.13 0.47
CA THR A 136 8.19 10.36 0.32
C THR A 136 8.07 9.09 1.14
N THR A 137 8.71 8.01 0.72
CA THR A 137 8.72 6.76 1.47
C THR A 137 9.17 6.99 2.92
N PRO A 138 8.41 6.56 3.95
CA PRO A 138 8.80 6.65 5.35
C PRO A 138 10.18 6.04 5.62
N GLN A 139 10.93 6.58 6.58
CA GLN A 139 12.33 6.21 6.80
C GLN A 139 12.49 4.77 7.30
N ASP A 140 11.60 4.31 8.16
CA ASP A 140 11.57 2.94 8.68
C ASP A 140 11.25 1.93 7.56
N LEU A 141 10.26 2.23 6.72
CA LEU A 141 9.93 1.45 5.54
C LEU A 141 11.09 1.42 4.55
N ARG A 142 11.76 2.55 4.34
CA ARG A 142 12.94 2.66 3.47
C ARG A 142 14.08 1.78 3.97
N LEU A 143 14.30 1.73 5.28
CA LEU A 143 15.30 0.85 5.88
C LEU A 143 14.98 -0.62 5.62
N ALA A 144 13.73 -1.03 5.82
CA ALA A 144 13.27 -2.40 5.52
C ALA A 144 13.48 -2.76 4.04
N ILE A 145 13.23 -1.82 3.12
CA ILE A 145 13.49 -2.00 1.69
C ILE A 145 14.98 -2.18 1.40
N TYR A 146 15.86 -1.41 2.02
CA TYR A 146 17.30 -1.57 1.86
C TYR A 146 17.79 -2.93 2.37
N ASP A 147 17.23 -3.42 3.45
CA ASP A 147 17.58 -4.74 3.97
C ASP A 147 17.03 -5.86 3.07
N LEU A 148 15.84 -5.69 2.47
CA LEU A 148 15.34 -6.60 1.44
C LEU A 148 16.24 -6.62 0.19
N ILE A 149 16.66 -5.46 -0.31
CA ILE A 149 17.61 -5.39 -1.44
C ILE A 149 18.90 -6.13 -1.09
N THR A 150 19.42 -5.95 0.11
CA THR A 150 20.62 -6.65 0.57
C THR A 150 20.41 -8.16 0.65
N TYR A 151 19.28 -8.59 1.18
CA TYR A 151 18.88 -9.99 1.30
C TYR A 151 18.84 -10.71 -0.04
N TYR A 152 18.20 -10.08 -1.04
CA TYR A 152 18.14 -10.63 -2.40
C TYR A 152 19.47 -10.52 -3.16
N LEU A 153 20.20 -9.42 -3.00
CA LEU A 153 21.51 -9.21 -3.64
C LEU A 153 22.54 -10.25 -3.19
N LYS A 154 22.52 -10.61 -1.91
CA LYS A 154 23.42 -11.61 -1.32
C LYS A 154 22.89 -13.04 -1.45
N GLU A 155 21.71 -13.21 -2.07
CA GLU A 155 21.06 -14.53 -2.20
C GLU A 155 20.89 -15.28 -0.86
N GLU A 156 20.64 -14.55 0.23
CA GLU A 156 20.52 -15.13 1.57
C GLU A 156 19.33 -16.09 1.70
N TYR A 157 18.33 -15.99 0.80
CA TYR A 157 17.22 -16.93 0.69
C TYR A 157 17.64 -18.31 0.15
N LYS A 158 18.80 -18.42 -0.52
CA LYS A 158 19.37 -19.70 -0.94
C LYS A 158 20.15 -20.26 0.23
N GLY A 159 19.58 -21.24 0.93
CA GLY A 159 20.28 -21.91 2.05
C GLY A 159 21.73 -22.29 1.66
N ARG A 160 22.70 -21.69 2.31
CA ARG A 160 24.11 -22.01 2.06
C ARG A 160 24.41 -23.40 2.58
N LYS A 161 24.77 -24.34 1.69
CA LYS A 161 25.36 -25.60 2.09
C LYS A 161 26.65 -25.32 2.89
N SER A 162 26.76 -25.91 4.09
CA SER A 162 27.94 -25.81 4.91
C SER A 162 29.18 -26.29 4.14
N MET A 163 30.19 -25.44 4.01
CA MET A 163 31.53 -25.86 3.62
C MET A 163 32.33 -26.13 4.90
N ALA A 164 32.80 -27.36 5.05
CA ALA A 164 33.79 -27.81 6.02
C ALA A 164 33.51 -27.43 7.47
N GLY A 165 32.47 -27.99 8.09
CA GLY A 165 32.34 -28.03 9.55
C GLY A 165 31.96 -26.76 10.29
N ALA A 166 31.75 -25.65 9.59
CA ALA A 166 31.19 -24.43 10.14
C ALA A 166 29.69 -24.34 9.78
N THR A 167 28.83 -24.56 10.75
CA THR A 167 27.38 -24.36 10.59
C THR A 167 27.09 -22.86 10.65
N LEU A 168 27.08 -22.21 9.51
CA LEU A 168 26.40 -20.91 9.39
C LEU A 168 24.91 -21.21 9.33
N GLN A 169 24.25 -21.13 10.47
CA GLN A 169 22.79 -21.09 10.49
C GLN A 169 22.38 -19.69 10.00
N ASN A 170 21.96 -19.60 8.76
CA ASN A 170 21.00 -18.57 8.42
C ASN A 170 19.74 -18.87 9.24
N GLU A 171 19.14 -17.85 9.83
CA GLU A 171 17.79 -17.95 10.39
C GLU A 171 16.83 -18.24 9.23
N THR A 172 16.88 -19.43 8.71
CA THR A 172 15.85 -19.96 7.83
C THR A 172 14.71 -20.29 8.77
N SER A 173 13.76 -19.40 8.88
CA SER A 173 12.52 -19.65 9.59
C SER A 173 11.98 -21.01 9.15
N THR A 174 11.86 -21.93 10.09
CA THR A 174 11.26 -23.26 9.92
C THR A 174 9.74 -23.18 9.68
N SER A 175 9.19 -22.01 9.45
CA SER A 175 7.78 -21.74 9.16
C SER A 175 7.54 -21.27 7.72
N ILE A 176 8.20 -21.86 6.74
CA ILE A 176 7.86 -21.66 5.33
C ILE A 176 6.61 -22.48 5.04
N ARG A 177 5.44 -21.97 5.34
CA ARG A 177 4.22 -22.60 4.80
C ARG A 177 3.07 -21.70 4.38
N GLU A 178 3.03 -20.40 4.70
CA GLU A 178 1.89 -19.57 4.28
C GLU A 178 2.19 -18.09 4.02
N ASP A 179 3.43 -17.61 4.16
CA ASP A 179 3.78 -16.21 3.96
C ASP A 179 4.83 -16.01 2.85
N ILE A 180 4.75 -14.88 2.17
CA ILE A 180 5.84 -14.35 1.36
C ILE A 180 7.07 -14.34 2.26
N GLY A 181 8.10 -15.13 1.92
CA GLY A 181 9.25 -15.42 2.81
C GLY A 181 10.15 -14.23 3.12
N PHE A 182 9.59 -13.20 3.75
CA PHE A 182 10.36 -12.09 4.29
C PHE A 182 11.00 -12.48 5.63
N PRO A 183 12.23 -12.00 5.92
CA PRO A 183 12.77 -12.05 7.27
C PRO A 183 11.83 -11.39 8.29
N ASP A 184 11.67 -12.00 9.47
CA ASP A 184 10.69 -11.56 10.47
C ASP A 184 10.79 -10.07 10.87
N HIS A 185 12.01 -9.54 10.97
CA HIS A 185 12.22 -8.14 11.33
C HIS A 185 11.72 -7.19 10.23
N ILE A 186 11.85 -7.57 8.95
CA ILE A 186 11.33 -6.81 7.82
C ILE A 186 9.81 -6.92 7.77
N LYS A 187 9.27 -8.12 7.93
CA LYS A 187 7.84 -8.36 7.94
C LYS A 187 7.13 -7.50 8.98
N ARG A 188 7.66 -7.38 10.20
CA ARG A 188 7.09 -6.51 11.25
C ARG A 188 6.96 -5.05 10.83
N VAL A 189 7.93 -4.53 10.08
CA VAL A 189 7.85 -3.15 9.56
C VAL A 189 6.79 -3.06 8.46
N LEU A 190 6.77 -4.01 7.53
CA LEU A 190 5.78 -4.02 6.45
C LEU A 190 4.35 -4.16 6.97
N ASP A 191 4.14 -4.95 8.02
CA ASP A 191 2.82 -5.15 8.64
C ASP A 191 2.23 -3.83 9.22
N MET A 192 3.07 -2.87 9.61
CA MET A 192 2.61 -1.53 10.06
C MET A 192 2.00 -0.69 8.91
N TYR A 193 2.34 -1.01 7.68
CA TYR A 193 1.88 -0.32 6.47
C TYR A 193 0.85 -1.11 5.67
N ARG A 194 0.49 -2.28 6.17
CA ARG A 194 -0.46 -3.15 5.49
C ARG A 194 -1.88 -2.64 5.67
N VAL A 195 -2.57 -2.44 4.57
CA VAL A 195 -4.02 -2.19 4.58
C VAL A 195 -4.72 -3.50 4.95
N VAL A 196 -5.49 -3.47 6.02
CA VAL A 196 -6.31 -4.61 6.44
C VAL A 196 -7.69 -4.41 5.85
N ASP A 197 -8.09 -5.29 4.94
CA ASP A 197 -9.47 -5.34 4.47
C ASP A 197 -10.37 -5.71 5.66
N VAL A 198 -11.11 -4.74 6.16
CA VAL A 198 -12.18 -4.96 7.13
C VAL A 198 -13.42 -5.35 6.31
N MET A 199 -13.57 -6.65 6.06
CA MET A 199 -14.83 -7.20 5.51
C MET A 199 -15.91 -7.24 6.59
#